data_8c09c11965bd40eeec18e8418874f6e5
#
_entry.id   8c09c11965bd40eeec18e8418874f6e5
#
_cell.length_a   1.000
_cell.length_b   1.000
_cell.length_c   1.000
_cell.angle_alpha   90.00
_cell.angle_beta   90.00
_cell.angle_gamma   90.00
#
_symmetry.space_group_name_H-M   'P 1'
#
loop_
_entity.id
_entity.type
_entity.pdbx_description
1 polymer ?
#
loop_
_entity_poly.entity_id
_entity_poly.type
_entity_poly.pdbx_seq_one_letter_code
_entity_poly.pdbx_strand_id
1 'polypeptide(L)'
;RVSRGLGDVYKRQIKSWDEGYELFHPSEEVTYLDHGYDEEKGLENLDIEDLKKAAAFRGGECLEEKAPADIYTPIKWKCADGHEFMMSVNAVLQGGHWCPECLAHEWQYGNIAKVNPFYAQVWTPLHGDDEDYVIPMEFSGYDIANELKKKLNLQ
;
A
#
# COMPACT_ATOMS: atom_id res chain seq x y z
N ARG A 1 -13.65 4.59 -5.96
CA ARG A 1 -14.62 4.69 -4.84
C ARG A 1 -14.29 5.78 -3.83
N VAL A 2 -13.06 6.25 -3.82
CA VAL A 2 -12.72 7.51 -3.13
C VAL A 2 -13.61 8.65 -3.64
N SER A 3 -13.99 8.63 -4.91
CA SER A 3 -14.90 9.59 -5.52
C SER A 3 -16.33 9.59 -4.96
N ARG A 4 -16.80 8.49 -4.38
CA ARG A 4 -18.13 8.42 -3.78
C ARG A 4 -18.24 9.21 -2.49
N GLY A 5 -17.25 9.10 -1.60
CA GLY A 5 -17.16 9.89 -0.38
C GLY A 5 -16.97 11.37 -0.68
N LEU A 6 -16.14 11.72 -1.65
CA LEU A 6 -15.92 13.08 -2.10
C LEU A 6 -17.19 13.67 -2.75
N GLY A 7 -17.92 12.89 -3.57
CA GLY A 7 -19.17 13.31 -4.18
C GLY A 7 -20.25 13.64 -3.15
N ASP A 8 -20.37 12.86 -2.08
CA ASP A 8 -21.32 13.11 -0.99
C ASP A 8 -20.92 14.34 -0.17
N VAL A 9 -19.64 14.57 0.05
CA VAL A 9 -19.13 15.78 0.72
C VAL A 9 -19.43 17.04 -0.10
N TYR A 10 -19.20 17.02 -1.40
CA TYR A 10 -19.53 18.16 -2.28
C TYR A 10 -21.04 18.45 -2.33
N LYS A 11 -21.88 17.43 -2.31
CA LYS A 11 -23.34 17.59 -2.28
C LYS A 11 -23.87 18.17 -0.97
N ARG A 12 -23.15 18.01 0.12
CA ARG A 12 -23.54 18.47 1.46
C ARG A 12 -23.34 19.95 1.72
N GLN A 13 -22.66 20.70 0.89
CA GLN A 13 -22.31 22.10 1.15
C GLN A 13 -21.68 22.29 2.55
N ILE A 14 -20.41 22.05 2.67
CA ILE A 14 -19.66 22.29 3.90
C ILE A 14 -19.71 23.80 4.22
N LYS A 15 -20.33 24.15 5.36
CA LYS A 15 -20.55 25.53 5.78
C LYS A 15 -19.42 26.11 6.62
N SER A 16 -18.65 25.25 7.27
CA SER A 16 -17.53 25.65 8.10
C SER A 16 -16.39 24.65 7.99
N TRP A 17 -15.18 25.09 8.35
CA TRP A 17 -14.02 24.20 8.42
C TRP A 17 -14.20 23.08 9.45
N ASP A 18 -14.81 23.40 10.61
CA ASP A 18 -15.06 22.42 11.66
C ASP A 18 -16.02 21.32 11.19
N GLU A 19 -17.07 21.68 10.48
CA GLU A 19 -18.00 20.70 9.87
C GLU A 19 -17.30 19.83 8.83
N GLY A 20 -16.44 20.41 8.02
CA GLY A 20 -15.63 19.67 7.05
C GLY A 20 -14.64 18.74 7.72
N TYR A 21 -14.01 19.19 8.79
CA TYR A 21 -13.07 18.38 9.57
C TYR A 21 -13.75 17.16 10.18
N GLU A 22 -14.90 17.31 10.83
CA GLU A 22 -15.67 16.20 11.41
C GLU A 22 -16.15 15.19 10.37
N LEU A 23 -16.44 15.62 9.15
CA LEU A 23 -16.81 14.73 8.05
C LEU A 23 -15.67 13.81 7.60
N PHE A 24 -14.44 14.33 7.61
CA PHE A 24 -13.25 13.58 7.17
C PHE A 24 -12.51 12.89 8.32
N HIS A 25 -12.72 13.36 9.56
CA HIS A 25 -12.07 12.86 10.76
C HIS A 25 -13.15 12.58 11.81
N PRO A 26 -14.00 11.57 11.57
CA PRO A 26 -15.00 11.21 12.57
C PRO A 26 -14.30 10.89 13.89
N SER A 27 -14.94 11.28 15.00
CA SER A 27 -14.42 11.11 16.36
C SER A 27 -14.33 9.66 16.86
N GLU A 28 -14.39 8.71 15.94
CA GLU A 28 -14.14 7.31 16.20
C GLU A 28 -12.63 7.08 16.46
N GLU A 29 -12.35 6.09 17.25
CA GLU A 29 -10.99 5.71 17.62
C GLU A 29 -10.14 5.48 16.37
N VAL A 30 -9.07 6.25 16.24
CA VAL A 30 -8.16 6.12 15.08
C VAL A 30 -7.39 4.82 15.22
N THR A 31 -7.62 3.89 14.30
CA THR A 31 -6.85 2.66 14.21
C THR A 31 -5.60 2.91 13.37
N TYR A 32 -4.44 2.81 13.99
CA TYR A 32 -3.17 2.88 13.26
C TYR A 32 -2.88 1.57 12.55
N LEU A 33 -2.27 1.63 11.38
CA LEU A 33 -1.80 0.44 10.68
C LEU A 33 -0.62 -0.18 11.43
N ASP A 34 -0.65 -1.50 11.58
CA ASP A 34 0.52 -2.26 12.02
C ASP A 34 1.49 -2.40 10.84
N HIS A 35 2.74 -2.03 11.02
CA HIS A 35 3.78 -2.13 10.00
C HIS A 35 4.66 -3.38 10.15
N GLY A 36 4.38 -4.20 11.18
CA GLY A 36 5.09 -5.45 11.42
C GLY A 36 6.46 -5.29 12.09
N TYR A 37 6.75 -4.16 12.68
CA TYR A 37 7.96 -3.89 13.45
C TYR A 37 7.67 -2.93 14.61
N ASP A 38 8.62 -2.78 15.53
CA ASP A 38 8.52 -1.84 16.64
C ASP A 38 8.76 -0.39 16.17
N GLU A 39 7.69 0.36 15.99
CA GLU A 39 7.73 1.74 15.50
C GLU A 39 8.33 2.73 16.51
N GLU A 40 8.39 2.36 17.80
CA GLU A 40 9.03 3.19 18.82
C GLU A 40 10.55 3.23 18.68
N LYS A 41 11.14 2.24 18.00
CA LYS A 41 12.58 2.17 17.75
C LYS A 41 13.12 3.26 16.80
N GLY A 42 12.28 3.81 15.92
CA GLY A 42 12.75 4.63 14.80
C GLY A 42 13.43 3.80 13.69
N LEU A 43 13.25 4.21 12.43
CA LEU A 43 13.73 3.41 11.28
C LEU A 43 15.27 3.24 11.25
N GLU A 44 16.00 4.24 11.67
CA GLU A 44 17.46 4.25 11.71
C GLU A 44 18.07 3.32 12.78
N ASN A 45 17.26 2.85 13.72
CA ASN A 45 17.67 1.97 14.82
C ASN A 45 17.24 0.53 14.62
N LEU A 46 16.62 0.21 13.49
CA LEU A 46 16.18 -1.16 13.18
C LEU A 46 17.38 -2.05 12.86
N ASP A 47 17.39 -3.21 13.46
CA ASP A 47 18.35 -4.26 13.15
C ASP A 47 17.82 -5.20 12.06
N ILE A 48 18.63 -6.17 11.66
CA ILE A 48 18.25 -7.11 10.59
C ILE A 48 17.06 -7.99 10.98
N GLU A 49 16.90 -8.29 12.27
CA GLU A 49 15.78 -9.11 12.72
C GLU A 49 14.46 -8.33 12.65
N ASP A 50 14.49 -7.03 12.91
CA ASP A 50 13.33 -6.15 12.71
C ASP A 50 12.92 -6.11 11.23
N LEU A 51 13.90 -6.03 10.32
CA LEU A 51 13.64 -6.04 8.87
C LEU A 51 13.09 -7.39 8.39
N LYS A 52 13.59 -8.49 8.94
CA LYS A 52 13.06 -9.83 8.64
C LYS A 52 11.62 -10.01 9.15
N LYS A 53 11.30 -9.50 10.35
CA LYS A 53 9.94 -9.50 10.88
C LYS A 53 9.00 -8.69 10.01
N ALA A 54 9.43 -7.49 9.61
CA ALA A 54 8.64 -6.62 8.74
C ALA A 54 8.38 -7.24 7.37
N ALA A 55 9.37 -7.95 6.82
CA ALA A 55 9.20 -8.70 5.58
C ALA A 55 8.24 -9.89 5.75
N ALA A 56 8.40 -10.67 6.81
CA ALA A 56 7.51 -11.79 7.13
C ALA A 56 6.06 -11.33 7.34
N PHE A 57 5.87 -10.19 7.97
CA PHE A 57 4.55 -9.56 8.13
C PHE A 57 3.89 -9.21 6.78
N ARG A 58 4.69 -8.99 5.73
CA ARG A 58 4.24 -8.79 4.35
C ARG A 58 4.14 -10.08 3.53
N GLY A 59 4.30 -11.23 4.17
CA GLY A 59 4.30 -12.53 3.52
C GLY A 59 5.59 -12.86 2.77
N GLY A 60 6.66 -12.11 3.00
CA GLY A 60 7.91 -12.27 2.26
C GLY A 60 9.14 -12.42 3.16
N GLU A 61 10.30 -12.14 2.60
CA GLU A 61 11.59 -12.29 3.24
C GLU A 61 12.50 -11.08 2.98
N CYS A 62 13.31 -10.69 3.95
CA CYS A 62 14.46 -9.82 3.75
C CYS A 62 15.68 -10.71 3.45
N LEU A 63 16.31 -10.53 2.30
CA LEU A 63 17.41 -11.40 1.82
C LEU A 63 18.80 -10.89 2.24
N GLU A 64 18.86 -9.89 3.11
CA GLU A 64 20.11 -9.35 3.61
C GLU A 64 20.56 -10.05 4.90
N GLU A 65 21.88 -10.10 5.11
CA GLU A 65 22.48 -10.63 6.34
C GLU A 65 22.67 -9.54 7.42
N LYS A 66 22.73 -8.29 7.00
CA LYS A 66 22.95 -7.13 7.87
C LYS A 66 22.01 -5.99 7.50
N ALA A 67 21.62 -5.20 8.49
CA ALA A 67 20.90 -3.97 8.25
C ALA A 67 21.75 -3.00 7.39
N PRO A 68 21.13 -2.22 6.48
CA PRO A 68 21.85 -1.25 5.68
C PRO A 68 22.42 -0.12 6.54
N ALA A 69 23.43 0.56 6.01
CA ALA A 69 24.06 1.70 6.71
C ALA A 69 23.11 2.90 6.89
N ASP A 70 22.13 3.03 6.02
CA ASP A 70 21.09 4.04 6.09
C ASP A 70 19.76 3.49 5.56
N ILE A 71 18.67 4.14 5.91
CA ILE A 71 17.31 3.70 5.54
C ILE A 71 16.93 3.94 4.07
N TYR A 72 17.74 4.66 3.31
CA TYR A 72 17.49 5.02 1.92
C TYR A 72 18.24 4.13 0.91
N THR A 73 19.26 3.41 1.36
CA THR A 73 19.98 2.45 0.51
C THR A 73 19.07 1.27 0.18
N PRO A 74 18.85 0.97 -1.12
CA PRO A 74 18.05 -0.19 -1.52
C PRO A 74 18.68 -1.50 -1.04
N ILE A 75 17.86 -2.35 -0.47
CA ILE A 75 18.21 -3.71 -0.04
C ILE A 75 17.32 -4.72 -0.72
N LYS A 76 17.70 -5.99 -0.67
CA LYS A 76 17.03 -7.06 -1.39
C LYS A 76 15.93 -7.71 -0.56
N TRP A 77 14.75 -7.75 -1.16
CA TRP A 77 13.55 -8.37 -0.61
C TRP A 77 13.00 -9.43 -1.53
N LYS A 78 12.18 -10.31 -0.99
CA LYS A 78 11.45 -11.31 -1.74
C LYS A 78 9.99 -11.32 -1.28
N CYS A 79 9.05 -11.32 -2.22
CA CYS A 79 7.63 -11.38 -1.90
C CYS A 79 7.10 -12.83 -1.75
N ALA A 80 5.84 -12.98 -1.36
CA ALA A 80 5.18 -14.28 -1.21
C ALA A 80 5.14 -15.09 -2.50
N ASP A 81 5.10 -14.43 -3.67
CA ASP A 81 5.10 -15.08 -4.99
C ASP A 81 6.52 -15.41 -5.50
N GLY A 82 7.54 -15.13 -4.70
CA GLY A 82 8.93 -15.44 -5.02
C GLY A 82 9.66 -14.39 -5.84
N HIS A 83 9.05 -13.23 -6.14
CA HIS A 83 9.73 -12.15 -6.84
C HIS A 83 10.78 -11.50 -5.94
N GLU A 84 12.00 -11.38 -6.44
CA GLU A 84 13.07 -10.65 -5.78
C GLU A 84 13.14 -9.22 -6.32
N PHE A 85 13.25 -8.24 -5.43
CA PHE A 85 13.29 -6.84 -5.80
C PHE A 85 14.17 -6.03 -4.85
N MET A 86 14.63 -4.89 -5.34
CA MET A 86 15.43 -3.92 -4.57
C MET A 86 14.56 -2.76 -4.14
N MET A 87 14.57 -2.46 -2.85
CA MET A 87 13.83 -1.32 -2.29
C MET A 87 14.45 -0.88 -0.97
N SER A 88 14.41 0.41 -0.67
CA SER A 88 14.92 0.93 0.59
C SER A 88 14.00 0.61 1.77
N VAL A 89 14.57 0.54 2.97
CA VAL A 89 13.82 0.37 4.22
C VAL A 89 12.75 1.47 4.36
N ASN A 90 13.10 2.71 4.04
CA ASN A 90 12.18 3.83 4.09
C ASN A 90 10.96 3.64 3.17
N ALA A 91 11.18 3.21 1.94
CA ALA A 91 10.11 2.98 0.98
C ALA A 91 9.18 1.84 1.42
N VAL A 92 9.72 0.75 1.97
CA VAL A 92 8.94 -0.39 2.45
C VAL A 92 8.17 -0.07 3.72
N LEU A 93 8.83 0.44 4.74
CA LEU A 93 8.26 0.58 6.08
C LEU A 93 7.49 1.87 6.26
N GLN A 94 7.97 2.98 5.76
CA GLN A 94 7.31 4.27 5.87
C GLN A 94 6.42 4.58 4.66
N GLY A 95 6.87 4.28 3.46
CA GLY A 95 6.12 4.50 2.24
C GLY A 95 5.04 3.45 1.95
N GLY A 96 5.08 2.29 2.60
CA GLY A 96 4.14 1.19 2.40
C GLY A 96 4.29 0.49 1.04
N HIS A 97 5.40 0.70 0.34
CA HIS A 97 5.69 0.04 -0.93
C HIS A 97 6.15 -1.40 -0.72
N TRP A 98 5.78 -2.27 -1.62
CA TRP A 98 6.21 -3.67 -1.63
C TRP A 98 6.54 -4.12 -3.05
N CYS A 99 6.42 -5.40 -3.37
CA CYS A 99 6.82 -5.96 -4.64
C CYS A 99 6.23 -5.21 -5.85
N PRO A 100 7.04 -4.57 -6.68
CA PRO A 100 6.55 -3.84 -7.85
C PRO A 100 5.99 -4.77 -8.94
N GLU A 101 6.48 -6.02 -9.02
CA GLU A 101 6.01 -6.97 -10.02
C GLU A 101 4.60 -7.49 -9.72
N CYS A 102 4.26 -7.71 -8.45
CA CYS A 102 2.91 -8.08 -8.06
C CYS A 102 1.88 -7.00 -8.42
N LEU A 103 2.27 -5.73 -8.35
CA LEU A 103 1.40 -4.61 -8.70
C LEU A 103 1.37 -4.32 -10.21
N ALA A 104 2.39 -4.74 -10.96
CA ALA A 104 2.51 -4.40 -12.37
C ALA A 104 1.65 -5.28 -13.28
N HIS A 105 1.42 -6.52 -12.90
CA HIS A 105 0.83 -7.52 -13.80
C HIS A 105 -0.63 -7.83 -13.53
N GLU A 106 -1.05 -7.79 -12.29
CA GLU A 106 -2.40 -8.19 -11.93
C GLU A 106 -2.92 -7.31 -10.79
N TRP A 107 -3.99 -6.63 -11.04
CA TRP A 107 -4.67 -5.82 -10.02
C TRP A 107 -5.54 -6.70 -9.12
N GLN A 108 -4.99 -7.84 -8.71
CA GLN A 108 -5.65 -8.81 -7.84
C GLN A 108 -5.42 -8.46 -6.38
N TYR A 109 -6.00 -7.37 -5.96
CA TYR A 109 -5.80 -6.85 -4.61
C TYR A 109 -6.28 -7.80 -3.52
N GLY A 110 -7.36 -8.54 -3.76
CA GLY A 110 -7.84 -9.56 -2.83
C GLY A 110 -6.81 -10.67 -2.61
N ASN A 111 -6.15 -11.13 -3.67
CA ASN A 111 -5.09 -12.13 -3.57
C ASN A 111 -3.85 -11.60 -2.85
N ILE A 112 -3.50 -10.35 -3.09
CA ILE A 112 -2.40 -9.68 -2.35
C ILE A 112 -2.73 -9.63 -0.85
N ALA A 113 -3.95 -9.26 -0.49
CA ALA A 113 -4.40 -9.19 0.91
C ALA A 113 -4.33 -10.55 1.62
N LYS A 114 -4.60 -11.66 0.92
CA LYS A 114 -4.52 -13.02 1.49
C LYS A 114 -3.10 -13.39 1.95
N VAL A 115 -2.08 -12.89 1.29
CA VAL A 115 -0.67 -13.25 1.56
C VAL A 115 0.13 -12.12 2.19
N ASN A 116 -0.40 -10.92 2.22
CA ASN A 116 0.27 -9.74 2.77
C ASN A 116 -0.59 -9.10 3.87
N PRO A 117 -0.34 -9.40 5.15
CA PRO A 117 -1.13 -8.84 6.25
C PRO A 117 -1.09 -7.31 6.35
N PHE A 118 0.00 -6.68 5.96
CA PHE A 118 0.08 -5.22 5.91
C PHE A 118 -0.97 -4.64 4.94
N TYR A 119 -1.08 -5.22 3.75
CA TYR A 119 -2.07 -4.81 2.76
C TYR A 119 -3.51 -5.17 3.19
N ALA A 120 -3.69 -6.32 3.84
CA ALA A 120 -4.98 -6.79 4.33
C ALA A 120 -5.66 -5.81 5.30
N GLN A 121 -4.90 -5.08 6.10
CA GLN A 121 -5.42 -4.08 7.03
C GLN A 121 -6.25 -3.00 6.32
N VAL A 122 -5.85 -2.63 5.11
CA VAL A 122 -6.53 -1.61 4.30
C VAL A 122 -7.62 -2.22 3.43
N TRP A 123 -7.34 -3.38 2.82
CA TRP A 123 -8.22 -4.00 1.85
C TRP A 123 -9.42 -4.71 2.51
N THR A 124 -9.15 -5.59 3.48
CA THR A 124 -10.15 -6.49 4.06
C THR A 124 -11.33 -5.75 4.70
N PRO A 125 -11.15 -4.66 5.48
CA PRO A 125 -12.28 -3.94 6.06
C PRO A 125 -13.24 -3.33 5.03
N LEU A 126 -12.75 -3.04 3.81
CA LEU A 126 -13.53 -2.42 2.74
C LEU A 126 -14.15 -3.45 1.79
N HIS A 127 -13.52 -4.61 1.64
CA HIS A 127 -13.86 -5.59 0.60
C HIS A 127 -14.22 -6.98 1.15
N GLY A 128 -13.92 -7.26 2.43
CA GLY A 128 -14.09 -8.58 3.02
C GLY A 128 -13.01 -9.58 2.59
N ASP A 129 -13.07 -10.77 3.17
CA ASP A 129 -12.03 -11.80 3.00
C ASP A 129 -12.09 -12.52 1.65
N ASP A 130 -13.26 -12.56 1.02
CA ASP A 130 -13.54 -13.35 -0.18
C ASP A 130 -13.72 -12.52 -1.46
N GLU A 131 -13.51 -11.22 -1.40
CA GLU A 131 -13.66 -10.37 -2.57
C GLU A 131 -12.40 -10.41 -3.45
N ASP A 132 -12.45 -11.19 -4.51
CA ASP A 132 -11.46 -11.15 -5.59
C ASP A 132 -11.85 -10.10 -6.62
N TYR A 133 -11.20 -8.95 -6.53
CA TYR A 133 -11.40 -7.89 -7.49
C TYR A 133 -10.36 -8.03 -8.61
N VAL A 134 -10.75 -8.67 -9.70
CA VAL A 134 -9.91 -8.72 -10.89
C VAL A 134 -10.31 -7.55 -11.80
N ILE A 135 -9.43 -6.57 -11.91
CA ILE A 135 -9.58 -5.55 -12.94
C ILE A 135 -9.03 -6.15 -14.23
N PRO A 136 -9.85 -6.29 -15.29
CA PRO A 136 -9.35 -6.76 -16.59
C PRO A 136 -8.16 -5.91 -17.04
N MET A 137 -7.19 -6.52 -17.71
CA MET A 137 -5.99 -5.83 -18.19
C MET A 137 -6.29 -4.60 -19.06
N GLU A 138 -7.39 -4.65 -19.80
CA GLU A 138 -7.88 -3.52 -20.59
C GLU A 138 -8.26 -2.27 -19.75
N PHE A 139 -8.47 -2.45 -18.47
CA PHE A 139 -8.76 -1.36 -17.52
C PHE A 139 -7.58 -1.05 -16.58
N SER A 140 -6.40 -1.58 -16.85
CA SER A 140 -5.20 -1.20 -16.11
C SER A 140 -4.95 0.31 -16.23
N GLY A 141 -4.33 0.89 -15.23
CA GLY A 141 -4.01 2.33 -15.27
C GLY A 141 -3.17 2.73 -16.48
N TYR A 142 -2.35 1.80 -16.98
CA TYR A 142 -1.57 1.98 -18.20
C TYR A 142 -2.46 2.07 -19.45
N ASP A 143 -3.40 1.15 -19.58
CA ASP A 143 -4.30 1.13 -20.74
C ASP A 143 -5.28 2.29 -20.72
N ILE A 144 -5.80 2.65 -19.57
CA ILE A 144 -6.64 3.85 -19.40
C ILE A 144 -5.87 5.10 -19.81
N ALA A 145 -4.61 5.23 -19.41
CA ALA A 145 -3.78 6.36 -19.78
C ALA A 145 -3.53 6.41 -21.31
N ASN A 146 -3.31 5.27 -21.93
CA ASN A 146 -3.12 5.18 -23.38
C ASN A 146 -4.40 5.51 -24.15
N GLU A 147 -5.55 4.99 -23.72
CA GLU A 147 -6.85 5.33 -24.32
C GLU A 147 -7.16 6.82 -24.17
N LEU A 148 -6.87 7.41 -23.01
CA LEU A 148 -7.05 8.83 -22.78
C LEU A 148 -6.13 9.67 -23.68
N LYS A 149 -4.87 9.27 -23.83
CA LYS A 149 -3.93 9.90 -24.76
C LYS A 149 -4.44 9.87 -26.19
N LYS A 150 -4.93 8.73 -26.66
CA LYS A 150 -5.52 8.61 -28.00
C LYS A 150 -6.72 9.53 -28.17
N LYS A 151 -7.64 9.58 -27.22
CA LYS A 151 -8.82 10.47 -27.26
C LYS A 151 -8.45 11.94 -27.27
N LEU A 152 -7.37 12.30 -26.61
CA LEU A 152 -6.88 13.70 -26.53
C LEU A 152 -5.86 14.04 -27.63
N ASN A 153 -5.57 13.13 -28.58
CA ASN A 153 -4.54 13.27 -29.60
C ASN A 153 -3.16 13.65 -29.02
N LEU A 154 -2.82 13.13 -27.86
CA LEU A 154 -1.51 13.30 -27.24
C LEU A 154 -0.59 12.15 -27.66
N GLN A 155 0.65 12.49 -28.04
CA GLN A 155 1.68 11.49 -28.36
C GLN A 155 2.46 11.09 -27.09
#